data_1c69daec914c4fb06977e00b6735fd06
#
_entry.id   1c69daec914c4fb06977e00b6735fd06
#
_cell.length_a   1.000
_cell.length_b   1.000
_cell.length_c   1.000
_cell.angle_alpha   90.00
_cell.angle_beta   90.00
_cell.angle_gamma   90.00
#
_symmetry.space_group_name_H-M   'P 1'
#
loop_
_entity.id
_entity.type
_entity.pdbx_description
1 polymer ?
#
loop_
_entity_poly.entity_id
_entity_poly.type
_entity_poly.pdbx_seq_one_letter_code
_entity_poly.pdbx_strand_id
1 'polypeptide(L)'
;LDKNKDIEDLLDRELKQKVDSRRFKEKDKEILETVEEVLDHFTMEILYDLIREVRIKKILGAISSGKEARVFPALSASGEYYALKIYLTFTREFKKSVWKYILGDPRFEGEKVTSTKSLIYLWCKKEYKNLVKMSEAGVSVPKPIAHKGNVLVMSFVGENGFPAPLLKDYYEELEDPEGFYMDVVNNMRLITCKAKLVHGDLSEYNIMVWRNRPVIIDVSQAVHVSHPNALIFLSSDVRNINRFFKEEVGIDVISSEELVGELKQCMGT
;
A
#
# COMPACT_ATOMS: atom_id res chain seq x y z
N LEU A 1 -6.14 -21.64 -31.38
CA LEU A 1 -6.24 -20.34 -32.01
C LEU A 1 -7.52 -19.66 -31.59
N ASP A 2 -7.44 -18.96 -30.60
CA ASP A 2 -7.79 -17.64 -30.10
C ASP A 2 -9.27 -17.21 -30.11
N LYS A 3 -10.18 -18.12 -29.75
CA LYS A 3 -11.58 -17.77 -29.50
C LYS A 3 -11.80 -16.99 -28.19
N ASN A 4 -10.87 -17.10 -27.23
CA ASN A 4 -10.99 -16.36 -25.95
C ASN A 4 -10.59 -14.89 -26.09
N LYS A 5 -9.67 -14.55 -26.99
CA LYS A 5 -9.26 -13.18 -27.24
C LYS A 5 -10.33 -12.39 -28.01
N ASP A 6 -10.98 -13.07 -28.96
CA ASP A 6 -12.10 -12.49 -29.70
C ASP A 6 -13.34 -12.22 -28.82
N ILE A 7 -13.55 -13.04 -27.78
CA ILE A 7 -14.66 -12.85 -26.82
C ILE A 7 -14.34 -11.72 -25.81
N GLU A 8 -13.09 -11.60 -25.36
CA GLU A 8 -12.65 -10.47 -24.52
C GLU A 8 -12.71 -9.15 -25.29
N ASP A 9 -12.26 -9.14 -26.53
CA ASP A 9 -12.34 -7.96 -27.40
C ASP A 9 -13.79 -7.56 -27.78
N LEU A 10 -14.69 -8.53 -27.92
CA LEU A 10 -16.11 -8.30 -28.16
C LEU A 10 -16.81 -7.77 -26.89
N LEU A 11 -16.52 -8.36 -25.74
CA LEU A 11 -17.02 -7.88 -24.44
C LEU A 11 -16.53 -6.47 -24.11
N ASP A 12 -15.28 -6.18 -24.41
CA ASP A 12 -14.71 -4.83 -24.25
C ASP A 12 -15.36 -3.81 -25.19
N ARG A 13 -15.71 -4.21 -26.44
CA ARG A 13 -16.42 -3.34 -27.39
C ARG A 13 -17.89 -3.14 -26.98
N GLU A 14 -18.58 -4.16 -26.53
CA GLU A 14 -19.98 -4.03 -26.08
C GLU A 14 -20.08 -3.23 -24.76
N LEU A 15 -19.10 -3.38 -23.87
CA LEU A 15 -19.02 -2.60 -22.63
C LEU A 15 -18.67 -1.14 -22.94
N LYS A 16 -17.77 -0.87 -23.90
CA LYS A 16 -17.47 0.48 -24.37
C LYS A 16 -18.69 1.18 -25.00
N GLN A 17 -19.57 0.43 -25.66
CA GLN A 17 -20.82 0.99 -26.22
C GLN A 17 -21.89 1.22 -25.15
N LYS A 18 -21.87 0.50 -24.01
CA LYS A 18 -22.86 0.63 -22.92
C LYS A 18 -22.50 1.70 -21.89
N VAL A 19 -21.27 2.15 -21.86
CA VAL A 19 -20.89 3.32 -21.05
C VAL A 19 -21.32 4.56 -21.81
N ASP A 20 -22.57 4.91 -21.61
CA ASP A 20 -23.15 6.13 -22.14
C ASP A 20 -22.27 7.29 -21.68
N SER A 21 -21.61 7.98 -22.62
CA SER A 21 -20.78 9.18 -22.39
C SER A 21 -21.52 10.27 -21.58
N ARG A 22 -22.83 10.16 -21.43
CA ARG A 22 -23.70 11.01 -20.60
C ARG A 22 -23.60 10.73 -19.09
N ARG A 23 -22.98 9.61 -18.67
CA ARG A 23 -22.85 9.27 -17.24
C ARG A 23 -21.78 10.08 -16.52
N PHE A 24 -20.75 10.52 -17.22
CA PHE A 24 -19.68 11.36 -16.67
C PHE A 24 -20.02 12.84 -16.86
N LYS A 25 -20.10 13.59 -15.77
CA LYS A 25 -20.16 15.05 -15.86
C LYS A 25 -18.86 15.56 -16.47
N GLU A 26 -18.90 16.63 -17.28
CA GLU A 26 -17.71 17.25 -17.91
C GLU A 26 -16.56 17.48 -16.92
N LYS A 27 -16.90 17.96 -15.73
CA LYS A 27 -15.93 18.19 -14.64
C LYS A 27 -15.24 16.91 -14.14
N ASP A 28 -15.92 15.78 -14.16
CA ASP A 28 -15.34 14.49 -13.72
C ASP A 28 -14.41 13.95 -14.83
N LYS A 29 -14.68 14.24 -16.11
CA LYS A 29 -13.79 13.89 -17.24
C LYS A 29 -12.46 14.60 -17.14
N GLU A 30 -12.44 15.91 -16.88
CA GLU A 30 -11.22 16.69 -16.71
C GLU A 30 -10.35 16.14 -15.56
N ILE A 31 -10.97 15.66 -14.47
CA ILE A 31 -10.25 15.04 -13.37
C ILE A 31 -9.59 13.72 -13.79
N LEU A 32 -10.25 12.95 -14.66
CA LEU A 32 -9.82 11.62 -15.08
C LEU A 32 -8.80 11.63 -16.23
N GLU A 33 -8.71 12.71 -17.03
CA GLU A 33 -7.77 12.82 -18.16
C GLU A 33 -6.33 12.45 -17.79
N THR A 34 -5.89 12.81 -16.58
CA THR A 34 -4.53 12.52 -16.10
C THR A 34 -4.22 11.01 -15.98
N VAL A 35 -5.24 10.17 -15.83
CA VAL A 35 -5.12 8.73 -15.58
C VAL A 35 -5.67 7.86 -16.71
N GLU A 36 -6.45 8.46 -17.63
CA GLU A 36 -7.20 7.74 -18.68
C GLU A 36 -6.29 6.96 -19.64
N GLU A 37 -5.11 7.51 -19.97
CA GLU A 37 -4.16 6.86 -20.89
C GLU A 37 -3.54 5.58 -20.30
N VAL A 38 -3.72 5.32 -19.00
CA VAL A 38 -2.95 4.35 -18.23
C VAL A 38 -3.80 3.25 -17.64
N LEU A 39 -5.10 3.47 -17.48
CA LEU A 39 -6.00 2.59 -16.75
C LEU A 39 -7.01 1.90 -17.68
N ASP A 40 -7.34 0.66 -17.34
CA ASP A 40 -8.42 -0.05 -18.01
C ASP A 40 -9.80 0.53 -17.65
N HIS A 41 -10.79 0.24 -18.48
CA HIS A 41 -12.15 0.74 -18.35
C HIS A 41 -12.79 0.45 -16.98
N PHE A 42 -12.56 -0.74 -16.42
CA PHE A 42 -13.14 -1.12 -15.11
C PHE A 42 -12.53 -0.31 -13.98
N THR A 43 -11.21 -0.07 -14.04
CA THR A 43 -10.52 0.78 -13.08
C THR A 43 -11.02 2.22 -13.16
N MET A 44 -11.33 2.71 -14.38
CA MET A 44 -11.92 4.05 -14.57
C MET A 44 -13.30 4.17 -13.93
N GLU A 45 -14.18 3.17 -14.04
CA GLU A 45 -15.49 3.16 -13.36
C GLU A 45 -15.34 3.19 -11.82
N ILE A 46 -14.43 2.36 -11.30
CA ILE A 46 -14.13 2.33 -9.86
C ILE A 46 -13.62 3.68 -9.38
N LEU A 47 -12.70 4.27 -10.12
CA LEU A 47 -12.11 5.56 -9.80
C LEU A 47 -13.16 6.68 -9.84
N TYR A 48 -14.05 6.66 -10.82
CA TYR A 48 -15.16 7.61 -10.92
C TYR A 48 -16.05 7.59 -9.66
N ASP A 49 -16.43 6.39 -9.20
CA ASP A 49 -17.24 6.25 -7.99
C ASP A 49 -16.50 6.78 -6.76
N LEU A 50 -15.21 6.44 -6.60
CA LEU A 50 -14.38 6.90 -5.49
C LEU A 50 -14.14 8.42 -5.52
N ILE A 51 -13.92 9.01 -6.68
CA ILE A 51 -13.77 10.47 -6.84
C ILE A 51 -14.97 11.20 -6.26
N ARG A 52 -16.17 10.69 -6.50
CA ARG A 52 -17.40 11.29 -5.98
C ARG A 52 -17.60 11.03 -4.48
N GLU A 53 -17.32 9.81 -4.03
CA GLU A 53 -17.45 9.40 -2.63
C GLU A 53 -16.53 10.23 -1.72
N VAL A 54 -15.24 10.33 -2.08
CA VAL A 54 -14.23 11.06 -1.27
C VAL A 54 -14.06 12.52 -1.70
N ARG A 55 -14.87 13.00 -2.65
CA ARG A 55 -14.91 14.39 -3.14
C ARG A 55 -13.56 14.88 -3.68
N ILE A 56 -12.92 14.09 -4.52
CA ILE A 56 -11.69 14.49 -5.21
C ILE A 56 -12.03 15.58 -6.24
N LYS A 57 -11.23 16.63 -6.24
CA LYS A 57 -11.35 17.79 -7.15
C LYS A 57 -10.34 17.72 -8.30
N LYS A 58 -9.17 17.14 -8.06
CA LYS A 58 -8.10 17.04 -9.05
C LYS A 58 -7.20 15.85 -8.74
N ILE A 59 -6.76 15.13 -9.78
CA ILE A 59 -5.71 14.13 -9.72
C ILE A 59 -4.46 14.71 -10.38
N LEU A 60 -3.30 14.55 -9.76
CA LEU A 60 -2.02 15.02 -10.27
C LEU A 60 -1.29 13.88 -11.00
N GLY A 61 -0.15 14.20 -11.62
CA GLY A 61 0.70 13.20 -12.27
C GLY A 61 1.18 12.13 -11.30
N ALA A 62 1.44 10.92 -11.81
CA ALA A 62 1.92 9.80 -10.99
C ALA A 62 3.24 10.13 -10.31
N ILE A 63 3.35 9.84 -9.02
CA ILE A 63 4.57 9.98 -8.22
C ILE A 63 5.34 8.66 -8.09
N SER A 64 4.69 7.55 -8.42
CA SER A 64 5.30 6.22 -8.46
C SER A 64 4.78 5.46 -9.67
N SER A 65 5.68 4.88 -10.46
CA SER A 65 5.40 4.10 -11.67
C SER A 65 5.85 2.66 -11.54
N GLY A 66 5.60 2.04 -10.36
CA GLY A 66 5.90 0.63 -10.13
C GLY A 66 5.14 -0.28 -11.10
N LYS A 67 5.69 -1.49 -11.34
CA LYS A 67 5.07 -2.48 -12.22
C LYS A 67 3.75 -3.03 -11.69
N GLU A 68 3.52 -2.95 -10.39
CA GLU A 68 2.42 -3.59 -9.65
C GLU A 68 1.33 -2.61 -9.26
N ALA A 69 1.69 -1.34 -9.00
CA ALA A 69 0.78 -0.27 -8.66
C ALA A 69 1.33 1.09 -9.09
N ARG A 70 0.45 2.04 -9.29
CA ARG A 70 0.77 3.45 -9.48
C ARG A 70 0.16 4.28 -8.37
N VAL A 71 0.87 5.31 -7.94
CA VAL A 71 0.39 6.23 -6.90
C VAL A 71 0.25 7.63 -7.50
N PHE A 72 -0.91 8.21 -7.31
CA PHE A 72 -1.25 9.55 -7.78
C PHE A 72 -1.65 10.42 -6.58
N PRO A 73 -1.04 11.61 -6.40
CA PRO A 73 -1.58 12.60 -5.49
C PRO A 73 -2.93 13.11 -6.03
N ALA A 74 -3.88 13.32 -5.13
CA ALA A 74 -5.18 13.85 -5.46
C ALA A 74 -5.57 14.95 -4.47
N LEU A 75 -6.09 16.07 -4.98
CA LEU A 75 -6.59 17.17 -4.16
C LEU A 75 -8.08 16.99 -3.92
N SER A 76 -8.49 16.98 -2.68
CA SER A 76 -9.90 16.91 -2.28
C SER A 76 -10.59 18.27 -2.40
N ALA A 77 -11.92 18.28 -2.29
CA ALA A 77 -12.71 19.52 -2.25
C ALA A 77 -12.46 20.34 -0.97
N SER A 78 -11.99 19.70 0.12
CA SER A 78 -11.59 20.37 1.37
C SER A 78 -10.19 20.99 1.33
N GLY A 79 -9.42 20.74 0.25
CA GLY A 79 -8.03 21.22 0.13
C GLY A 79 -6.99 20.24 0.69
N GLU A 80 -7.40 19.09 1.20
CA GLU A 80 -6.50 18.04 1.67
C GLU A 80 -5.96 17.21 0.50
N TYR A 81 -4.71 16.75 0.62
CA TYR A 81 -4.14 15.83 -0.35
C TYR A 81 -4.34 14.37 0.09
N TYR A 82 -4.73 13.53 -0.87
CA TYR A 82 -4.85 12.08 -0.75
C TYR A 82 -3.87 11.40 -1.69
N ALA A 83 -3.50 10.17 -1.38
CA ALA A 83 -2.78 9.27 -2.28
C ALA A 83 -3.78 8.24 -2.83
N LEU A 84 -3.88 8.17 -4.16
CA LEU A 84 -4.61 7.14 -4.88
C LEU A 84 -3.62 6.07 -5.30
N LYS A 85 -3.62 4.91 -4.65
CA LYS A 85 -2.81 3.75 -5.05
C LYS A 85 -3.70 2.84 -5.91
N ILE A 86 -3.31 2.67 -7.17
CA ILE A 86 -4.06 1.89 -8.17
C ILE A 86 -3.24 0.66 -8.50
N TYR A 87 -3.74 -0.51 -8.13
CA TYR A 87 -3.12 -1.78 -8.47
C TYR A 87 -3.39 -2.13 -9.93
N LEU A 88 -2.32 -2.49 -10.64
CA LEU A 88 -2.35 -2.87 -12.05
C LEU A 88 -2.50 -4.39 -12.21
N THR A 89 -2.50 -4.86 -13.46
CA THR A 89 -2.50 -6.29 -13.74
C THR A 89 -1.21 -6.95 -13.26
N PHE A 90 -1.32 -8.00 -12.45
CA PHE A 90 -0.18 -8.71 -11.89
C PHE A 90 0.51 -9.63 -12.90
N THR A 91 1.84 -9.62 -12.92
CA THR A 91 2.63 -10.62 -13.61
C THR A 91 2.44 -12.01 -13.00
N ARG A 92 2.81 -13.08 -13.72
CA ARG A 92 2.72 -14.46 -13.21
C ARG A 92 3.58 -14.64 -11.95
N GLU A 93 4.77 -14.04 -11.93
CA GLU A 93 5.72 -14.09 -10.82
C GLU A 93 5.15 -13.40 -9.59
N PHE A 94 4.58 -12.21 -9.76
CA PHE A 94 3.97 -11.46 -8.67
C PHE A 94 2.74 -12.19 -8.10
N LYS A 95 1.92 -12.79 -8.95
CA LYS A 95 0.80 -13.63 -8.47
C LYS A 95 1.27 -14.73 -7.52
N LYS A 96 2.38 -15.42 -7.86
CA LYS A 96 2.94 -16.45 -6.98
C LYS A 96 3.44 -15.88 -5.66
N SER A 97 4.08 -14.70 -5.70
CA SER A 97 4.63 -14.06 -4.50
C SER A 97 3.52 -13.58 -3.54
N VAL A 98 2.40 -13.09 -4.06
CA VAL A 98 1.25 -12.61 -3.27
C VAL A 98 0.64 -13.72 -2.40
N TRP A 99 0.55 -14.95 -2.94
CA TRP A 99 -0.07 -16.06 -2.24
C TRP A 99 0.61 -16.40 -0.90
N LYS A 100 1.92 -16.22 -0.77
CA LYS A 100 2.64 -16.49 0.48
C LYS A 100 2.21 -15.57 1.65
N TYR A 101 1.55 -14.45 1.36
CA TYR A 101 1.03 -13.50 2.35
C TYR A 101 -0.48 -13.60 2.57
N ILE A 102 -1.18 -14.39 1.75
CA ILE A 102 -2.62 -14.62 1.85
C ILE A 102 -2.89 -15.98 2.49
N LEU A 103 -2.20 -17.04 2.01
CA LEU A 103 -2.38 -18.39 2.50
C LEU A 103 -1.88 -18.55 3.94
N GLY A 104 -2.78 -18.95 4.83
CA GLY A 104 -2.50 -19.08 6.27
C GLY A 104 -2.72 -17.81 7.08
N ASP A 105 -3.16 -16.71 6.46
CA ASP A 105 -3.63 -15.54 7.18
C ASP A 105 -5.12 -15.73 7.51
N PRO A 106 -5.50 -15.89 8.81
CA PRO A 106 -6.87 -16.22 9.20
C PRO A 106 -7.89 -15.15 8.80
N ARG A 107 -7.45 -13.94 8.52
CA ARG A 107 -8.33 -12.83 8.10
C ARG A 107 -8.88 -12.99 6.69
N PHE A 108 -8.27 -13.88 5.89
CA PHE A 108 -8.59 -14.12 4.49
C PHE A 108 -8.95 -15.59 4.22
N GLU A 109 -9.10 -16.43 5.26
CA GLU A 109 -9.65 -17.76 5.13
C GLU A 109 -11.05 -17.73 4.52
N GLY A 110 -11.29 -18.57 3.49
CA GLY A 110 -12.57 -18.64 2.81
C GLY A 110 -12.80 -17.58 1.72
N GLU A 111 -11.89 -16.63 1.52
CA GLU A 111 -11.99 -15.70 0.39
C GLU A 111 -11.82 -16.45 -0.94
N LYS A 112 -12.82 -16.36 -1.82
CA LYS A 112 -12.81 -17.05 -3.11
C LYS A 112 -12.08 -16.19 -4.16
N VAL A 113 -10.92 -16.67 -4.61
CA VAL A 113 -10.16 -16.05 -5.69
C VAL A 113 -10.31 -16.91 -6.94
N THR A 114 -11.10 -16.45 -7.89
CA THR A 114 -11.43 -17.19 -9.13
C THR A 114 -10.72 -16.63 -10.37
N SER A 115 -10.15 -15.45 -10.27
CA SER A 115 -9.52 -14.75 -11.39
C SER A 115 -8.35 -13.86 -10.91
N THR A 116 -7.53 -13.41 -11.87
CA THR A 116 -6.50 -12.38 -11.59
C THR A 116 -7.12 -11.11 -11.00
N LYS A 117 -8.24 -10.68 -11.54
CA LYS A 117 -8.97 -9.50 -11.07
C LYS A 117 -9.40 -9.64 -9.61
N SER A 118 -9.99 -10.79 -9.24
CA SER A 118 -10.40 -11.03 -7.84
C SER A 118 -9.19 -11.09 -6.89
N LEU A 119 -8.02 -11.56 -7.34
CA LEU A 119 -6.79 -11.53 -6.56
C LEU A 119 -6.30 -10.11 -6.33
N ILE A 120 -6.31 -9.27 -7.36
CA ILE A 120 -5.93 -7.85 -7.25
C ILE A 120 -6.85 -7.11 -6.27
N TYR A 121 -8.15 -7.35 -6.35
CA TYR A 121 -9.14 -6.75 -5.45
C TYR A 121 -8.94 -7.20 -4.00
N LEU A 122 -8.64 -8.49 -3.80
CA LEU A 122 -8.32 -9.02 -2.48
C LEU A 122 -7.02 -8.39 -1.93
N TRP A 123 -6.01 -8.20 -2.77
CA TRP A 123 -4.75 -7.58 -2.40
C TRP A 123 -4.93 -6.12 -1.99
N CYS A 124 -5.69 -5.35 -2.75
CA CYS A 124 -6.06 -3.97 -2.40
C CYS A 124 -6.85 -3.91 -1.06
N LYS A 125 -7.86 -4.79 -0.91
CA LYS A 125 -8.63 -4.93 0.33
C LYS A 125 -7.74 -5.30 1.52
N LYS A 126 -6.72 -6.15 1.30
CA LYS A 126 -5.76 -6.56 2.32
C LYS A 126 -4.93 -5.37 2.80
N GLU A 127 -4.39 -4.57 1.88
CA GLU A 127 -3.64 -3.35 2.26
C GLU A 127 -4.52 -2.37 3.04
N TYR A 128 -5.73 -2.11 2.57
CA TYR A 128 -6.68 -1.25 3.30
C TYR A 128 -6.93 -1.75 4.73
N LYS A 129 -7.23 -3.04 4.91
CA LYS A 129 -7.45 -3.64 6.24
C LYS A 129 -6.20 -3.57 7.13
N ASN A 130 -5.01 -3.70 6.54
CA ASN A 130 -3.74 -3.57 7.27
C ASN A 130 -3.54 -2.12 7.74
N LEU A 131 -3.77 -1.13 6.87
CA LEU A 131 -3.70 0.29 7.23
C LEU A 131 -4.69 0.64 8.34
N VAL A 132 -5.93 0.15 8.28
CA VAL A 132 -6.93 0.36 9.34
C VAL A 132 -6.39 -0.15 10.69
N LYS A 133 -5.97 -1.42 10.76
CA LYS A 133 -5.46 -2.01 12.00
C LYS A 133 -4.22 -1.29 12.53
N MET A 134 -3.29 -0.93 11.66
CA MET A 134 -2.06 -0.21 12.05
C MET A 134 -2.38 1.20 12.54
N SER A 135 -3.26 1.93 11.84
CA SER A 135 -3.69 3.27 12.24
C SER A 135 -4.41 3.26 13.61
N GLU A 136 -5.31 2.30 13.83
CA GLU A 136 -6.01 2.12 15.12
C GLU A 136 -5.03 1.77 16.26
N ALA A 137 -3.95 1.06 15.96
CA ALA A 137 -2.90 0.72 16.92
C ALA A 137 -1.93 1.89 17.20
N GLY A 138 -2.07 3.02 16.50
CA GLY A 138 -1.21 4.20 16.64
C GLY A 138 0.10 4.13 15.86
N VAL A 139 0.22 3.19 14.91
CA VAL A 139 1.37 3.12 14.00
C VAL A 139 1.37 4.33 13.07
N SER A 140 2.53 4.89 12.82
CA SER A 140 2.71 5.97 11.84
C SER A 140 2.62 5.40 10.43
N VAL A 141 1.42 5.42 9.86
CA VAL A 141 1.09 4.97 8.50
C VAL A 141 0.16 5.99 7.83
N PRO A 142 0.05 6.02 6.49
CA PRO A 142 -1.00 6.78 5.82
C PRO A 142 -2.37 6.36 6.33
N LYS A 143 -3.22 7.31 6.69
CA LYS A 143 -4.58 7.01 7.16
C LYS A 143 -5.42 6.45 6.01
N PRO A 144 -6.02 5.26 6.16
CA PRO A 144 -6.92 4.72 5.15
C PRO A 144 -8.20 5.56 5.08
N ILE A 145 -8.67 5.87 3.88
CA ILE A 145 -9.87 6.68 3.65
C ILE A 145 -10.96 5.82 3.02
N ALA A 146 -10.66 5.21 1.87
CA ALA A 146 -11.61 4.36 1.16
C ALA A 146 -10.87 3.33 0.30
N HIS A 147 -11.54 2.25 -0.09
CA HIS A 147 -11.05 1.36 -1.14
C HIS A 147 -12.23 0.81 -1.95
N LYS A 148 -12.01 0.60 -3.24
CA LYS A 148 -12.97 -0.09 -4.12
C LYS A 148 -12.20 -0.81 -5.21
N GLY A 149 -12.52 -2.12 -5.40
CA GLY A 149 -11.81 -2.92 -6.40
C GLY A 149 -10.29 -2.91 -6.22
N ASN A 150 -9.58 -2.39 -7.22
CA ASN A 150 -8.13 -2.26 -7.24
C ASN A 150 -7.62 -0.86 -6.85
N VAL A 151 -8.47 0.03 -6.34
CA VAL A 151 -8.11 1.40 -5.96
C VAL A 151 -8.19 1.58 -4.45
N LEU A 152 -7.11 2.07 -3.86
CA LEU A 152 -6.97 2.43 -2.46
C LEU A 152 -6.78 3.95 -2.34
N VAL A 153 -7.56 4.57 -1.47
CA VAL A 153 -7.45 6.00 -1.11
C VAL A 153 -6.96 6.10 0.33
N MET A 154 -5.89 6.85 0.53
CA MET A 154 -5.29 7.09 1.85
C MET A 154 -4.79 8.52 1.97
N SER A 155 -4.46 8.98 3.18
CA SER A 155 -3.86 10.30 3.36
C SER A 155 -2.53 10.39 2.62
N PHE A 156 -2.26 11.55 2.06
CA PHE A 156 -0.99 11.81 1.39
C PHE A 156 0.11 12.12 2.42
N VAL A 157 1.27 11.54 2.23
CA VAL A 157 2.47 11.82 3.02
C VAL A 157 3.37 12.73 2.21
N GLY A 158 3.39 14.01 2.55
CA GLY A 158 4.09 15.04 1.80
C GLY A 158 3.35 16.37 1.84
N GLU A 159 3.76 17.30 1.01
CA GLU A 159 3.22 18.66 0.98
C GLU A 159 2.95 19.12 -0.45
N ASN A 160 1.80 19.79 -0.67
CA ASN A 160 1.42 20.40 -1.95
C ASN A 160 1.44 19.43 -3.15
N GLY A 161 1.19 18.13 -2.91
CA GLY A 161 1.23 17.08 -3.93
C GLY A 161 2.63 16.52 -4.21
N PHE A 162 3.67 17.02 -3.53
CA PHE A 162 5.02 16.46 -3.56
C PHE A 162 5.18 15.46 -2.42
N PRO A 163 5.60 14.20 -2.70
CA PRO A 163 5.75 13.19 -1.67
C PRO A 163 6.94 13.52 -0.75
N ALA A 164 6.81 13.13 0.52
CA ALA A 164 7.95 13.09 1.42
C ALA A 164 9.02 12.13 0.89
N PRO A 165 10.31 12.35 1.15
CA PRO A 165 11.37 11.47 0.70
C PRO A 165 11.30 10.10 1.37
N LEU A 166 11.83 9.07 0.71
CA LEU A 166 12.05 7.76 1.31
C LEU A 166 13.28 7.81 2.23
N LEU A 167 13.28 7.00 3.28
CA LEU A 167 14.41 6.92 4.20
C LEU A 167 15.72 6.60 3.47
N LYS A 168 15.70 5.72 2.48
CA LYS A 168 16.86 5.35 1.67
C LYS A 168 17.49 6.52 0.90
N ASP A 169 16.71 7.57 0.62
CA ASP A 169 17.17 8.75 -0.13
C ASP A 169 17.44 9.96 0.77
N TYR A 170 17.10 9.89 2.06
CA TYR A 170 17.13 11.02 3.00
C TYR A 170 17.90 10.74 4.30
N TYR A 171 18.47 9.56 4.48
CA TYR A 171 19.07 9.17 5.76
C TYR A 171 20.27 10.05 6.18
N GLU A 172 21.01 10.64 5.21
CA GLU A 172 22.13 11.53 5.48
C GLU A 172 21.70 12.90 6.06
N GLU A 173 20.45 13.30 5.82
CA GLU A 173 19.86 14.56 6.31
C GLU A 173 19.05 14.40 7.60
N LEU A 174 19.04 13.20 8.22
CA LEU A 174 18.37 13.00 9.50
C LEU A 174 19.02 13.84 10.61
N GLU A 175 18.23 14.66 11.30
CA GLU A 175 18.72 15.50 12.40
C GLU A 175 19.10 14.66 13.65
N ASP A 176 18.38 13.57 13.89
CA ASP A 176 18.57 12.65 15.04
C ASP A 176 18.39 11.20 14.54
N PRO A 177 19.42 10.57 13.98
CA PRO A 177 19.36 9.22 13.45
C PRO A 177 19.01 8.16 14.50
N GLU A 178 19.55 8.28 15.72
CA GLU A 178 19.26 7.35 16.82
C GLU A 178 17.81 7.46 17.27
N GLY A 179 17.30 8.67 17.45
CA GLY A 179 15.89 8.90 17.78
C GLY A 179 14.95 8.41 16.67
N PHE A 180 15.33 8.64 15.42
CA PHE A 180 14.55 8.13 14.27
C PHE A 180 14.53 6.60 14.22
N TYR A 181 15.66 5.93 14.47
CA TYR A 181 15.72 4.47 14.61
C TYR A 181 14.78 3.97 15.71
N MET A 182 14.82 4.62 16.90
CA MET A 182 13.92 4.24 17.99
C MET A 182 12.45 4.45 17.67
N ASP A 183 12.11 5.47 16.88
CA ASP A 183 10.75 5.66 16.37
C ASP A 183 10.33 4.55 15.40
N VAL A 184 11.24 4.07 14.53
CA VAL A 184 10.99 2.89 13.67
C VAL A 184 10.76 1.64 14.51
N VAL A 185 11.62 1.38 15.51
CA VAL A 185 11.47 0.25 16.45
C VAL A 185 10.14 0.34 17.21
N ASN A 186 9.75 1.53 17.68
CA ASN A 186 8.45 1.73 18.34
C ASN A 186 7.27 1.43 17.41
N ASN A 187 7.36 1.81 16.14
CA ASN A 187 6.35 1.42 15.15
C ASN A 187 6.29 -0.11 14.97
N MET A 188 7.45 -0.81 14.92
CA MET A 188 7.47 -2.28 14.85
C MET A 188 6.79 -2.91 16.08
N ARG A 189 7.02 -2.35 17.29
CA ARG A 189 6.31 -2.77 18.52
C ARG A 189 4.80 -2.59 18.39
N LEU A 190 4.34 -1.43 17.92
CA LEU A 190 2.91 -1.16 17.71
C LEU A 190 2.30 -2.11 16.67
N ILE A 191 2.99 -2.35 15.56
CA ILE A 191 2.55 -3.30 14.52
C ILE A 191 2.37 -4.69 15.12
N THR A 192 3.39 -5.20 15.84
CA THR A 192 3.38 -6.61 16.30
C THR A 192 2.52 -6.79 17.54
N CYS A 193 2.64 -5.91 18.54
CA CYS A 193 2.00 -6.12 19.83
C CYS A 193 0.55 -5.61 19.86
N LYS A 194 0.25 -4.48 19.18
CA LYS A 194 -1.10 -3.89 19.21
C LYS A 194 -1.91 -4.23 17.97
N ALA A 195 -1.38 -3.98 16.77
CA ALA A 195 -2.11 -4.32 15.54
C ALA A 195 -2.19 -5.83 15.29
N LYS A 196 -1.36 -6.64 15.97
CA LYS A 196 -1.23 -8.09 15.78
C LYS A 196 -0.87 -8.45 14.35
N LEU A 197 0.05 -7.69 13.76
CA LEU A 197 0.54 -7.86 12.41
C LEU A 197 2.07 -7.96 12.39
N VAL A 198 2.61 -8.45 11.29
CA VAL A 198 4.02 -8.35 10.90
C VAL A 198 4.03 -7.71 9.53
N HIS A 199 4.91 -6.73 9.29
CA HIS A 199 4.94 -5.99 8.01
C HIS A 199 5.26 -6.91 6.83
N GLY A 200 6.28 -7.76 6.97
CA GLY A 200 6.65 -8.80 6.02
C GLY A 200 7.52 -8.34 4.85
N ASP A 201 7.85 -7.05 4.80
CA ASP A 201 8.75 -6.44 3.82
C ASP A 201 9.26 -5.07 4.28
N LEU A 202 9.45 -4.89 5.60
CA LEU A 202 9.91 -3.62 6.15
C LEU A 202 11.39 -3.39 5.79
N SER A 203 11.66 -2.21 5.22
CA SER A 203 13.00 -1.77 4.85
C SER A 203 13.02 -0.25 4.66
N GLU A 204 14.21 0.30 4.42
CA GLU A 204 14.44 1.70 4.07
C GLU A 204 13.65 2.19 2.84
N TYR A 205 13.20 1.27 1.99
CA TYR A 205 12.36 1.54 0.81
C TYR A 205 10.89 1.75 1.15
N ASN A 206 10.44 1.26 2.31
CA ASN A 206 9.05 1.29 2.76
C ASN A 206 8.85 2.19 3.98
N ILE A 207 9.75 3.16 4.18
CA ILE A 207 9.67 4.21 5.20
C ILE A 207 9.86 5.57 4.52
N MET A 208 8.91 6.47 4.71
CA MET A 208 9.04 7.88 4.32
C MET A 208 9.48 8.71 5.54
N VAL A 209 10.25 9.76 5.30
CA VAL A 209 10.64 10.73 6.33
C VAL A 209 9.72 11.94 6.22
N TRP A 210 8.84 12.12 7.18
CA TRP A 210 7.91 13.24 7.21
C TRP A 210 8.02 14.02 8.52
N ARG A 211 8.48 15.27 8.45
CA ARG A 211 8.69 16.13 9.63
C ARG A 211 9.58 15.46 10.67
N ASN A 212 10.70 14.92 10.23
CA ASN A 212 11.68 14.17 11.03
C ASN A 212 11.11 12.94 11.77
N ARG A 213 10.00 12.35 11.24
CA ARG A 213 9.37 11.15 11.78
C ARG A 213 9.20 10.08 10.70
N PRO A 214 9.34 8.80 11.05
CA PRO A 214 9.08 7.71 10.11
C PRO A 214 7.59 7.57 9.86
N VAL A 215 7.23 7.39 8.59
CA VAL A 215 5.89 6.94 8.16
C VAL A 215 6.06 5.67 7.35
N ILE A 216 5.52 4.56 7.86
CA ILE A 216 5.62 3.25 7.21
C ILE A 216 4.59 3.17 6.09
N ILE A 217 5.02 2.76 4.90
CA ILE A 217 4.18 2.63 3.71
C ILE A 217 4.25 1.21 3.15
N ASP A 218 3.41 0.92 2.16
CA ASP A 218 3.32 -0.36 1.45
C ASP A 218 3.13 -1.57 2.39
N VAL A 219 2.03 -1.55 3.11
CA VAL A 219 1.67 -2.58 4.07
C VAL A 219 0.86 -3.73 3.47
N SER A 220 0.85 -3.85 2.15
CA SER A 220 0.08 -4.89 1.44
C SER A 220 0.53 -6.31 1.81
N GLN A 221 1.83 -6.51 2.07
CA GLN A 221 2.42 -7.79 2.45
C GLN A 221 2.17 -8.17 3.92
N ALA A 222 1.75 -7.21 4.77
CA ALA A 222 1.61 -7.46 6.19
C ALA A 222 0.61 -8.58 6.50
N VAL A 223 1.02 -9.51 7.37
CA VAL A 223 0.27 -10.70 7.77
C VAL A 223 -0.10 -10.67 9.25
N HIS A 224 -1.13 -11.43 9.63
CA HIS A 224 -1.44 -11.63 11.05
C HIS A 224 -0.31 -12.37 11.77
N VAL A 225 -0.08 -12.07 13.05
CA VAL A 225 0.97 -12.71 13.87
C VAL A 225 0.84 -14.23 13.96
N SER A 226 -0.35 -14.81 13.78
CA SER A 226 -0.60 -16.25 13.73
C SER A 226 -0.32 -16.89 12.35
N HIS A 227 0.08 -16.10 11.35
CA HIS A 227 0.46 -16.65 10.05
C HIS A 227 1.65 -17.60 10.19
N PRO A 228 1.69 -18.78 9.51
CA PRO A 228 2.76 -19.76 9.67
C PRO A 228 4.18 -19.22 9.49
N ASN A 229 4.34 -18.23 8.60
CA ASN A 229 5.63 -17.59 8.32
C ASN A 229 5.84 -16.25 9.05
N ALA A 230 4.97 -15.87 10.00
CA ALA A 230 5.04 -14.56 10.63
C ALA A 230 6.38 -14.31 11.33
N LEU A 231 6.93 -15.30 12.03
CA LEU A 231 8.23 -15.17 12.70
C LEU A 231 9.39 -15.01 11.69
N ILE A 232 9.32 -15.68 10.53
CA ILE A 232 10.32 -15.56 9.47
C ILE A 232 10.28 -14.14 8.89
N PHE A 233 9.09 -13.62 8.63
CA PHE A 233 8.89 -12.26 8.13
C PHE A 233 9.36 -11.22 9.16
N LEU A 234 9.00 -11.38 10.43
CA LEU A 234 9.45 -10.49 11.50
C LEU A 234 10.98 -10.46 11.62
N SER A 235 11.62 -11.62 11.57
CA SER A 235 13.08 -11.71 11.64
C SER A 235 13.75 -11.06 10.42
N SER A 236 13.10 -11.10 9.25
CA SER A 236 13.56 -10.40 8.05
C SER A 236 13.42 -8.88 8.18
N ASP A 237 12.25 -8.42 8.64
CA ASP A 237 11.97 -7.00 8.86
C ASP A 237 12.99 -6.38 9.83
N VAL A 238 13.22 -7.01 11.00
CA VAL A 238 14.22 -6.57 12.00
C VAL A 238 15.62 -6.52 11.39
N ARG A 239 16.02 -7.56 10.67
CA ARG A 239 17.35 -7.63 10.07
C ARG A 239 17.58 -6.56 9.01
N ASN A 240 16.57 -6.28 8.16
CA ASN A 240 16.66 -5.25 7.13
C ASN A 240 16.87 -3.86 7.76
N ILE A 241 16.07 -3.53 8.76
CA ILE A 241 16.15 -2.24 9.47
C ILE A 241 17.49 -2.11 10.19
N ASN A 242 17.88 -3.11 10.99
CA ASN A 242 19.13 -3.08 11.72
C ASN A 242 20.34 -2.99 10.77
N ARG A 243 20.36 -3.76 9.68
CA ARG A 243 21.42 -3.69 8.67
C ARG A 243 21.55 -2.27 8.14
N PHE A 244 20.43 -1.66 7.70
CA PHE A 244 20.45 -0.32 7.13
C PHE A 244 20.98 0.71 8.14
N PHE A 245 20.45 0.76 9.35
CA PHE A 245 20.89 1.75 10.35
C PHE A 245 22.32 1.52 10.83
N LYS A 246 22.79 0.27 10.90
CA LYS A 246 24.15 -0.04 11.29
C LYS A 246 25.17 0.20 10.17
N GLU A 247 24.87 -0.23 8.94
CA GLU A 247 25.84 -0.24 7.84
C GLU A 247 25.82 1.06 7.03
N GLU A 248 24.64 1.64 6.78
CA GLU A 248 24.50 2.85 5.94
C GLU A 248 24.47 4.12 6.80
N VAL A 249 23.70 4.12 7.90
CA VAL A 249 23.57 5.29 8.79
C VAL A 249 24.75 5.36 9.79
N GLY A 250 25.31 4.21 10.20
CA GLY A 250 26.49 4.13 11.06
C GLY A 250 26.20 4.31 12.56
N ILE A 251 24.99 3.97 13.03
CA ILE A 251 24.60 4.04 14.44
C ILE A 251 24.58 2.68 15.12
N ASP A 252 24.60 2.68 16.47
CA ASP A 252 24.35 1.48 17.25
C ASP A 252 22.87 1.11 17.22
N VAL A 253 22.60 -0.19 17.07
CA VAL A 253 21.25 -0.75 16.98
C VAL A 253 21.02 -1.81 18.05
N ILE A 254 19.77 -2.00 18.46
CA ILE A 254 19.36 -3.15 19.30
C ILE A 254 19.70 -4.42 18.54
N SER A 255 20.27 -5.44 19.21
CA SER A 255 20.61 -6.69 18.53
C SER A 255 19.37 -7.32 17.90
N SER A 256 19.53 -7.93 16.73
CA SER A 256 18.38 -8.54 16.03
C SER A 256 17.75 -9.66 16.85
N GLU A 257 18.56 -10.40 17.60
CA GLU A 257 18.10 -11.49 18.50
C GLU A 257 17.25 -10.93 19.63
N GLU A 258 17.68 -9.83 20.25
CA GLU A 258 16.98 -9.17 21.35
C GLU A 258 15.64 -8.60 20.87
N LEU A 259 15.65 -7.82 19.77
CA LEU A 259 14.43 -7.20 19.25
C LEU A 259 13.43 -8.25 18.74
N VAL A 260 13.88 -9.29 18.04
CA VAL A 260 13.00 -10.40 17.64
C VAL A 260 12.47 -11.16 18.86
N GLY A 261 13.31 -11.38 19.88
CA GLY A 261 12.91 -12.02 21.14
C GLY A 261 11.81 -11.24 21.86
N GLU A 262 11.95 -9.91 21.95
CA GLU A 262 10.95 -9.01 22.53
C GLU A 262 9.63 -9.10 21.74
N LEU A 263 9.68 -8.88 20.43
CA LEU A 263 8.48 -8.82 19.57
C LEU A 263 7.76 -10.18 19.48
N LYS A 264 8.50 -11.28 19.52
CA LYS A 264 7.94 -12.64 19.53
C LYS A 264 7.03 -12.89 20.73
N GLN A 265 7.30 -12.29 21.91
CA GLN A 265 6.44 -12.43 23.07
C GLN A 265 5.02 -11.90 22.80
N CYS A 266 4.88 -10.91 21.93
CA CYS A 266 3.59 -10.36 21.53
C CYS A 266 2.81 -11.25 20.56
N MET A 267 3.44 -12.25 19.93
CA MET A 267 2.82 -13.12 18.92
C MET A 267 2.04 -14.28 19.56
N GLY A 268 2.37 -14.67 20.78
CA GLY A 268 1.80 -15.80 21.49
C GLY A 268 0.62 -15.47 22.42
N THR A 269 0.21 -14.22 22.46
CA THR A 269 -0.94 -13.73 23.22
C THR A 269 -1.99 -13.24 22.22
#